data_0bd64fe176755ea9a80e347c49c7f2ec
#
_entry.id   0bd64fe176755ea9a80e347c49c7f2ec
#
_cell.length_a   1.000
_cell.length_b   1.000
_cell.length_c   1.000
_cell.angle_alpha   90.00
_cell.angle_beta   90.00
_cell.angle_gamma   90.00
#
_symmetry.space_group_name_H-M   'P 1'
#
loop_
_entity.id
_entity.type
_entity.pdbx_description
1 polymer ?
#
loop_
_entity_poly.entity_id
_entity_poly.type
_entity_poly.pdbx_seq_one_letter_code
_entity_poly.pdbx_strand_id
1 'polypeptide(L)'
;TQPKEIFVTLNGKGKYDINMLINMLQIDTRIVSIKKFDEKYTKIKFQTEFLGQVYKNNLKMNMSIIETLNLEKVNYARISLIMLIDNVRNYSENLIKNISEPEINIDTNHMILGNNAIFQSSILENDISNYLNGTKFKCLYDVVNNAKTAMGKRFIKHILCNPLISEKKIKEYYGLTE
;
A
#
# COMPACT_ATOMS: atom_id res chain seq x y z
N THR A 1 8.61 3.95 -3.22
CA THR A 1 8.16 4.65 -4.44
C THR A 1 7.25 5.80 -4.05
N GLN A 2 7.56 7.00 -4.49
CA GLN A 2 6.68 8.15 -4.28
C GLN A 2 5.72 8.20 -5.48
N PRO A 3 4.39 8.03 -5.29
CA PRO A 3 3.43 8.16 -6.37
C PRO A 3 3.39 9.62 -6.84
N LYS A 4 3.16 9.81 -8.15
CA LYS A 4 2.99 11.17 -8.72
C LYS A 4 1.57 11.68 -8.54
N GLU A 5 0.61 10.79 -8.45
CA GLU A 5 -0.80 11.12 -8.25
C GLU A 5 -1.48 10.02 -7.44
N ILE A 6 -2.37 10.41 -6.53
CA ILE A 6 -3.15 9.51 -5.69
C ILE A 6 -4.63 9.82 -5.89
N PHE A 7 -5.41 8.83 -6.33
CA PHE A 7 -6.85 8.95 -6.42
C PHE A 7 -7.51 8.49 -5.14
N VAL A 8 -8.31 9.36 -4.54
CA VAL A 8 -9.09 9.05 -3.34
C VAL A 8 -10.57 9.13 -3.67
N THR A 9 -11.30 8.07 -3.34
CA THR A 9 -12.75 8.05 -3.47
C THR A 9 -13.37 7.46 -2.20
N LEU A 10 -14.53 7.96 -1.81
CA LEU A 10 -15.32 7.40 -0.73
C LEU A 10 -16.56 6.70 -1.29
N ASN A 11 -16.71 5.42 -0.96
CA ASN A 11 -17.92 4.65 -1.25
C ASN A 11 -18.80 4.66 0.00
N GLY A 12 -19.92 5.40 -0.08
CA GLY A 12 -20.94 5.41 0.96
C GLY A 12 -21.22 6.78 1.56
N LYS A 13 -22.34 6.85 2.28
CA LYS A 13 -22.81 8.01 3.04
C LYS A 13 -22.16 8.06 4.44
N GLY A 14 -20.90 7.64 4.55
CA GLY A 14 -20.19 7.58 5.82
C GLY A 14 -19.83 8.96 6.37
N LYS A 15 -19.68 9.05 7.70
CA LYS A 15 -19.24 10.24 8.44
C LYS A 15 -17.76 10.62 8.23
N TYR A 16 -17.07 9.94 7.33
CA TYR A 16 -15.62 10.17 7.13
C TYR A 16 -15.43 11.30 6.12
N ASP A 17 -14.77 12.36 6.54
CA ASP A 17 -14.28 13.41 5.65
C ASP A 17 -13.01 12.92 4.94
N ILE A 18 -12.93 13.18 3.64
CA ILE A 18 -11.73 12.86 2.83
C ILE A 18 -10.49 13.54 3.42
N ASN A 19 -10.63 14.78 3.90
CA ASN A 19 -9.53 15.51 4.52
C ASN A 19 -9.00 14.79 5.77
N MET A 20 -9.89 14.23 6.57
CA MET A 20 -9.50 13.43 7.74
C MET A 20 -8.69 12.18 7.33
N LEU A 21 -9.09 11.50 6.26
CA LEU A 21 -8.36 10.34 5.73
C LEU A 21 -6.98 10.71 5.18
N ILE A 22 -6.90 11.80 4.42
CA ILE A 22 -5.65 12.31 3.87
C ILE A 22 -4.66 12.64 5.00
N ASN A 23 -5.15 13.34 6.04
CA ASN A 23 -4.34 13.66 7.21
C ASN A 23 -3.91 12.43 7.99
N MET A 24 -4.82 11.47 8.20
CA MET A 24 -4.52 10.21 8.90
C MET A 24 -3.48 9.37 8.16
N LEU A 25 -3.52 9.36 6.83
CA LEU A 25 -2.59 8.64 5.97
C LEU A 25 -1.30 9.44 5.68
N GLN A 26 -1.19 10.68 6.18
CA GLN A 26 -0.07 11.59 5.94
C GLN A 26 0.30 11.73 4.45
N ILE A 27 -0.73 11.83 3.61
CA ILE A 27 -0.56 11.95 2.16
C ILE A 27 -0.34 13.42 1.81
N ASP A 28 0.59 13.70 0.90
CA ASP A 28 0.79 15.05 0.36
C ASP A 28 -0.45 15.48 -0.46
N THR A 29 -1.14 16.51 0.02
CA THR A 29 -2.37 17.01 -0.61
C THR A 29 -2.17 17.51 -2.05
N ARG A 30 -0.95 17.88 -2.43
CA ARG A 30 -0.62 18.37 -3.78
C ARG A 30 -0.76 17.31 -4.86
N ILE A 31 -0.68 16.03 -4.49
CA ILE A 31 -0.76 14.88 -5.41
C ILE A 31 -2.09 14.14 -5.32
N VAL A 32 -3.03 14.62 -4.51
CA VAL A 32 -4.31 13.94 -4.28
C VAL A 32 -5.37 14.49 -5.23
N SER A 33 -5.96 13.60 -6.00
CA SER A 33 -7.14 13.85 -6.85
C SER A 33 -8.37 13.19 -6.24
N ILE A 34 -9.33 13.99 -5.80
CA ILE A 34 -10.58 13.49 -5.24
C ILE A 34 -11.56 13.24 -6.38
N LYS A 35 -12.01 11.98 -6.52
CA LYS A 35 -13.02 11.61 -7.52
C LYS A 35 -14.29 11.09 -6.86
N LYS A 36 -15.43 11.38 -7.47
CA LYS A 36 -16.71 10.79 -7.04
C LYS A 36 -16.69 9.29 -7.33
N PHE A 37 -17.08 8.49 -6.33
CA PHE A 37 -17.21 7.05 -6.50
C PHE A 37 -18.41 6.74 -7.42
N ASP A 38 -18.19 5.86 -8.40
CA ASP A 38 -19.24 5.36 -9.28
C ASP A 38 -19.58 3.92 -8.85
N GLU A 39 -20.86 3.69 -8.55
CA GLU A 39 -21.36 2.38 -8.10
C GLU A 39 -21.16 1.26 -9.14
N LYS A 40 -20.89 1.60 -10.42
CA LYS A 40 -20.59 0.59 -11.44
C LYS A 40 -19.42 -0.31 -11.03
N TYR A 41 -18.42 0.23 -10.33
CA TYR A 41 -17.22 -0.52 -9.90
C TYR A 41 -17.52 -1.61 -8.86
N THR A 42 -18.65 -1.54 -8.16
CA THR A 42 -19.06 -2.59 -7.21
C THR A 42 -19.75 -3.78 -7.88
N LYS A 43 -20.27 -3.60 -9.10
CA LYS A 43 -21.02 -4.62 -9.82
C LYS A 43 -20.10 -5.69 -10.40
N ILE A 44 -20.24 -6.95 -9.98
CA ILE A 44 -19.40 -8.07 -10.42
C ILE A 44 -19.44 -8.22 -11.95
N LYS A 45 -20.60 -8.04 -12.58
CA LYS A 45 -20.73 -8.11 -14.04
C LYS A 45 -19.79 -7.11 -14.73
N PHE A 46 -19.82 -5.85 -14.29
CA PHE A 46 -18.92 -4.82 -14.81
C PHE A 46 -17.44 -5.16 -14.59
N GLN A 47 -17.10 -5.64 -13.38
CA GLN A 47 -15.73 -6.01 -13.04
C GLN A 47 -15.22 -7.13 -13.95
N THR A 48 -16.02 -8.17 -14.19
CA THR A 48 -15.67 -9.30 -15.05
C THR A 48 -15.50 -8.88 -16.51
N GLU A 49 -16.42 -8.07 -17.03
CA GLU A 49 -16.35 -7.57 -18.41
C GLU A 49 -15.13 -6.66 -18.60
N PHE A 50 -14.89 -5.73 -17.67
CA PHE A 50 -13.80 -4.79 -17.72
C PHE A 50 -12.43 -5.49 -17.65
N LEU A 51 -12.23 -6.36 -16.66
CA LEU A 51 -10.97 -7.12 -16.53
C LEU A 51 -10.78 -8.09 -17.71
N GLY A 52 -11.84 -8.69 -18.23
CA GLY A 52 -11.80 -9.53 -19.42
C GLY A 52 -11.37 -8.78 -20.69
N GLN A 53 -11.69 -7.48 -20.80
CA GLN A 53 -11.19 -6.64 -21.88
C GLN A 53 -9.70 -6.31 -21.75
N VAL A 54 -9.24 -6.08 -20.53
CA VAL A 54 -7.84 -5.72 -20.23
C VAL A 54 -6.91 -6.95 -20.36
N TYR A 55 -7.32 -8.08 -19.79
CA TYR A 55 -6.52 -9.32 -19.71
C TYR A 55 -7.01 -10.41 -20.67
N LYS A 56 -7.37 -10.03 -21.93
CA LYS A 56 -7.92 -10.95 -22.94
C LYS A 56 -7.10 -12.23 -23.16
N ASN A 57 -5.78 -12.10 -23.10
CA ASN A 57 -4.86 -13.20 -23.39
C ASN A 57 -4.74 -14.22 -22.23
N ASN A 58 -5.31 -13.91 -21.07
CA ASN A 58 -5.11 -14.67 -19.83
C ASN A 58 -6.34 -15.47 -19.42
N LEU A 59 -7.40 -15.45 -20.27
CA LEU A 59 -8.62 -16.21 -20.01
C LEU A 59 -8.33 -17.71 -20.09
N LYS A 60 -8.45 -18.38 -18.93
CA LYS A 60 -8.43 -19.86 -18.87
C LYS A 60 -9.80 -20.42 -19.20
N MET A 61 -9.84 -21.50 -19.96
CA MET A 61 -11.10 -22.20 -20.25
C MET A 61 -11.81 -22.59 -18.94
N ASN A 62 -13.09 -22.21 -18.84
CA ASN A 62 -13.99 -22.52 -17.72
C ASN A 62 -13.74 -21.76 -16.39
N MET A 63 -12.90 -20.72 -16.36
CA MET A 63 -12.74 -19.88 -15.18
C MET A 63 -13.13 -18.43 -15.47
N SER A 64 -13.71 -17.74 -14.49
CA SER A 64 -13.92 -16.31 -14.59
C SER A 64 -12.58 -15.58 -14.55
N ILE A 65 -12.48 -14.41 -15.18
CA ILE A 65 -11.23 -13.61 -15.15
C ILE A 65 -10.83 -13.24 -13.70
N ILE A 66 -11.81 -13.05 -12.82
CA ILE A 66 -11.58 -12.74 -11.40
C ILE A 66 -10.88 -13.91 -10.69
N GLU A 67 -11.31 -15.14 -10.98
CA GLU A 67 -10.68 -16.38 -10.48
C GLU A 67 -9.28 -16.56 -11.06
N THR A 68 -9.15 -16.37 -12.38
CA THR A 68 -7.86 -16.48 -13.09
C THR A 68 -6.80 -15.56 -12.47
N LEU A 69 -7.18 -14.34 -12.08
CA LEU A 69 -6.31 -13.36 -11.45
C LEU A 69 -6.21 -13.48 -9.92
N ASN A 70 -6.83 -14.52 -9.31
CA ASN A 70 -6.89 -14.72 -7.85
C ASN A 70 -7.48 -13.54 -7.05
N LEU A 71 -8.34 -12.73 -7.69
CA LEU A 71 -8.89 -11.52 -7.08
C LEU A 71 -10.22 -11.72 -6.33
N GLU A 72 -10.67 -12.97 -6.13
CA GLU A 72 -11.97 -13.27 -5.50
C GLU A 72 -12.05 -12.77 -4.06
N LYS A 73 -11.01 -13.04 -3.27
CA LYS A 73 -10.99 -12.77 -1.83
C LYS A 73 -10.65 -11.32 -1.47
N VAL A 74 -10.20 -10.53 -2.45
CA VAL A 74 -9.66 -9.16 -2.23
C VAL A 74 -10.55 -8.10 -2.90
N ASN A 75 -11.81 -8.04 -2.50
CA ASN A 75 -12.82 -7.18 -3.13
C ASN A 75 -12.41 -5.71 -3.25
N TYR A 76 -11.92 -5.10 -2.17
CA TYR A 76 -11.52 -3.68 -2.19
C TYR A 76 -10.28 -3.44 -3.07
N ALA A 77 -9.29 -4.33 -3.02
CA ALA A 77 -8.12 -4.24 -3.88
C ALA A 77 -8.50 -4.39 -5.36
N ARG A 78 -9.44 -5.30 -5.67
CA ARG A 78 -10.00 -5.49 -7.01
C ARG A 78 -10.69 -4.24 -7.53
N ILE A 79 -11.55 -3.62 -6.71
CA ILE A 79 -12.21 -2.36 -7.07
C ILE A 79 -11.19 -1.26 -7.31
N SER A 80 -10.20 -1.11 -6.43
CA SER A 80 -9.14 -0.11 -6.56
C SER A 80 -8.30 -0.32 -7.82
N LEU A 81 -7.97 -1.57 -8.15
CA LEU A 81 -7.27 -1.93 -9.38
C LEU A 81 -8.07 -1.53 -10.63
N ILE A 82 -9.36 -1.86 -10.66
CA ILE A 82 -10.24 -1.52 -11.79
C ILE A 82 -10.32 -0.01 -11.95
N MET A 83 -10.50 0.73 -10.87
CA MET A 83 -10.54 2.20 -10.88
C MET A 83 -9.22 2.79 -11.38
N LEU A 84 -8.08 2.23 -10.96
CA LEU A 84 -6.76 2.66 -11.42
C LEU A 84 -6.62 2.45 -12.93
N ILE A 85 -6.96 1.25 -13.42
CA ILE A 85 -6.87 0.92 -14.85
C ILE A 85 -7.83 1.79 -15.68
N ASP A 86 -9.06 2.01 -15.21
CA ASP A 86 -10.04 2.88 -15.91
C ASP A 86 -9.55 4.33 -15.98
N ASN A 87 -8.90 4.83 -14.93
CA ASN A 87 -8.25 6.13 -14.97
C ASN A 87 -7.10 6.18 -15.97
N VAL A 88 -6.21 5.19 -15.97
CA VAL A 88 -5.09 5.12 -16.92
C VAL A 88 -5.59 5.04 -18.36
N ARG A 89 -6.69 4.30 -18.59
CA ARG A 89 -7.36 4.20 -19.90
C ARG A 89 -7.80 5.56 -20.43
N ASN A 90 -8.29 6.44 -19.56
CA ASN A 90 -8.71 7.79 -19.94
C ASN A 90 -7.54 8.69 -20.40
N TYR A 91 -6.31 8.38 -19.98
CA TYR A 91 -5.12 9.10 -20.45
C TYR A 91 -4.58 8.51 -21.77
N SER A 92 -4.52 7.19 -21.89
CA SER A 92 -4.07 6.50 -23.10
C SER A 92 -4.46 5.03 -23.09
N GLU A 93 -5.17 4.59 -24.13
CA GLU A 93 -5.52 3.18 -24.33
C GLU A 93 -4.30 2.28 -24.55
N ASN A 94 -3.21 2.83 -25.06
CA ASN A 94 -1.99 2.05 -25.32
C ASN A 94 -1.29 1.60 -24.04
N LEU A 95 -1.43 2.33 -22.94
CA LEU A 95 -0.84 1.98 -21.65
C LEU A 95 -1.44 0.72 -21.05
N ILE A 96 -2.67 0.37 -21.47
CA ILE A 96 -3.41 -0.78 -20.89
C ILE A 96 -3.09 -2.08 -21.62
N LYS A 97 -2.63 -2.02 -22.87
CA LYS A 97 -2.46 -3.20 -23.72
C LYS A 97 -1.45 -4.23 -23.19
N ASN A 98 -0.50 -3.80 -22.38
CA ASN A 98 0.60 -4.63 -21.86
C ASN A 98 0.71 -4.60 -20.33
N ILE A 99 -0.40 -4.41 -19.63
CA ILE A 99 -0.40 -4.47 -18.17
C ILE A 99 -0.19 -5.95 -17.77
N SER A 100 0.85 -6.20 -16.96
CA SER A 100 1.09 -7.51 -16.35
C SER A 100 -0.03 -7.88 -15.37
N GLU A 101 -0.20 -9.18 -15.14
CA GLU A 101 -1.15 -9.67 -14.15
C GLU A 101 -0.85 -9.09 -12.77
N PRO A 102 -1.88 -8.76 -11.97
CA PRO A 102 -1.68 -8.30 -10.61
C PRO A 102 -1.16 -9.46 -9.74
N GLU A 103 -0.10 -9.22 -9.01
CA GLU A 103 0.39 -10.15 -8.01
C GLU A 103 -0.19 -9.79 -6.63
N ILE A 104 -0.79 -10.79 -5.97
CA ILE A 104 -1.21 -10.65 -4.58
C ILE A 104 -0.02 -11.03 -3.71
N ASN A 105 0.69 -10.01 -3.26
CA ASN A 105 1.81 -10.23 -2.34
C ASN A 105 1.27 -10.27 -0.90
N ILE A 106 0.99 -11.48 -0.42
CA ILE A 106 0.75 -11.71 1.01
C ILE A 106 2.12 -11.99 1.63
N ASP A 107 2.73 -10.95 2.17
CA ASP A 107 4.00 -11.10 2.87
C ASP A 107 3.78 -11.83 4.19
N THR A 108 4.06 -13.14 4.18
CA THR A 108 3.98 -13.99 5.38
C THR A 108 5.25 -13.94 6.22
N ASN A 109 6.29 -13.25 5.78
CA ASN A 109 7.58 -13.19 6.46
C ASN A 109 7.68 -12.03 7.45
N HIS A 110 6.84 -11.01 7.28
CA HIS A 110 6.85 -9.82 8.13
C HIS A 110 5.57 -9.73 8.97
N MET A 111 5.72 -9.18 10.16
CA MET A 111 4.60 -8.89 11.05
C MET A 111 3.80 -7.70 10.51
N ILE A 112 2.48 -7.86 10.41
CA ILE A 112 1.58 -6.77 10.07
C ILE A 112 1.40 -5.91 11.31
N LEU A 113 2.02 -4.73 11.32
CA LEU A 113 1.80 -3.73 12.36
C LEU A 113 0.55 -2.92 12.04
N GLY A 114 -0.36 -2.79 13.00
CA GLY A 114 -1.53 -1.91 12.86
C GLY A 114 -1.11 -0.45 12.65
N ASN A 115 -1.99 0.36 12.05
CA ASN A 115 -1.69 1.75 11.64
C ASN A 115 -1.08 2.63 12.76
N ASN A 116 -1.46 2.40 14.01
CA ASN A 116 -0.96 3.17 15.15
C ASN A 116 0.16 2.47 15.94
N ALA A 117 0.43 1.18 15.70
CA ALA A 117 1.41 0.43 16.48
C ALA A 117 2.81 1.03 16.40
N ILE A 118 3.23 1.49 15.23
CA ILE A 118 4.54 2.12 14.99
C ILE A 118 4.70 3.39 15.83
N PHE A 119 3.65 4.22 15.91
CA PHE A 119 3.67 5.48 16.67
C PHE A 119 3.49 5.25 18.16
N GLN A 120 2.59 4.36 18.57
CA GLN A 120 2.36 4.01 19.98
C GLN A 120 3.57 3.36 20.63
N SER A 121 4.32 2.55 19.88
CA SER A 121 5.57 1.94 20.34
C SER A 121 6.78 2.87 20.18
N SER A 122 6.58 4.13 19.78
CA SER A 122 7.65 5.11 19.55
C SER A 122 8.77 4.59 18.65
N ILE A 123 8.45 3.75 17.67
CA ILE A 123 9.42 3.23 16.70
C ILE A 123 9.92 4.35 15.79
N LEU A 124 8.99 5.18 15.33
CA LEU A 124 9.28 6.41 14.57
C LEU A 124 8.81 7.64 15.36
N GLU A 125 9.38 8.80 15.01
CA GLU A 125 8.97 10.09 15.55
C GLU A 125 7.46 10.33 15.32
N ASN A 126 6.78 10.81 16.36
CA ASN A 126 5.37 11.17 16.36
C ASN A 126 5.16 12.55 16.99
N ASP A 127 3.93 13.07 16.94
CA ASP A 127 3.61 14.39 17.51
C ASP A 127 3.88 14.45 19.02
N ILE A 128 3.79 13.32 19.73
CA ILE A 128 4.08 13.23 21.17
C ILE A 128 5.59 13.37 21.42
N SER A 129 6.43 12.91 20.50
CA SER A 129 7.88 13.03 20.62
C SER A 129 8.36 14.50 20.56
N ASN A 130 7.54 15.40 20.05
CA ASN A 130 7.84 16.84 20.04
C ASN A 130 7.86 17.44 21.46
N TYR A 131 7.22 16.81 22.45
CA TYR A 131 7.33 17.19 23.86
C TYR A 131 8.69 16.84 24.47
N LEU A 132 9.46 15.99 23.83
CA LEU A 132 10.83 15.61 24.22
C LEU A 132 11.87 16.59 23.65
N ASN A 133 11.49 17.87 23.49
CA ASN A 133 12.38 18.93 23.04
C ASN A 133 13.63 19.01 23.91
N GLY A 134 14.80 18.85 23.29
CA GLY A 134 16.11 18.87 23.97
C GLY A 134 16.74 17.49 24.21
N THR A 135 16.02 16.40 23.97
CA THR A 135 16.62 15.06 24.02
C THR A 135 17.22 14.68 22.65
N LYS A 136 18.38 14.02 22.70
CA LYS A 136 19.06 13.52 21.49
C LYS A 136 18.26 12.43 20.76
N PHE A 137 17.47 11.67 21.49
CA PHE A 137 16.72 10.53 20.98
C PHE A 137 15.23 10.73 21.24
N LYS A 138 14.43 10.75 20.20
CA LYS A 138 12.98 10.94 20.26
C LYS A 138 12.20 9.65 20.01
N CYS A 139 12.82 8.69 19.35
CA CYS A 139 12.19 7.42 18.99
C CYS A 139 13.23 6.30 18.94
N LEU A 140 12.80 5.06 18.84
CA LEU A 140 13.66 3.89 18.75
C LEU A 140 14.60 3.98 17.54
N TYR A 141 14.09 4.47 16.41
CA TYR A 141 14.90 4.66 15.22
C TYR A 141 16.12 5.55 15.47
N ASP A 142 15.99 6.63 16.24
CA ASP A 142 17.12 7.52 16.55
C ASP A 142 18.20 6.84 17.39
N VAL A 143 17.77 5.92 18.27
CA VAL A 143 18.70 5.15 19.11
C VAL A 143 19.50 4.14 18.31
N VAL A 144 18.82 3.42 17.39
CA VAL A 144 19.40 2.29 16.67
C VAL A 144 20.14 2.75 15.39
N ASN A 145 19.78 3.91 14.85
CA ASN A 145 20.30 4.36 13.57
C ASN A 145 21.74 4.95 13.69
N ASN A 146 22.72 4.08 13.56
CA ASN A 146 24.13 4.46 13.43
C ASN A 146 24.63 4.46 11.97
N ALA A 147 23.73 4.30 10.98
CA ALA A 147 24.11 4.24 9.59
C ALA A 147 24.61 5.59 9.07
N LYS A 148 25.76 5.57 8.39
CA LYS A 148 26.36 6.75 7.77
C LYS A 148 25.77 7.06 6.39
N THR A 149 25.27 6.03 5.67
CA THR A 149 24.73 6.17 4.32
C THR A 149 23.23 6.33 4.29
N ALA A 150 22.70 7.03 3.27
CA ALA A 150 21.27 7.17 3.07
C ALA A 150 20.56 5.82 2.83
N MET A 151 21.24 4.86 2.19
CA MET A 151 20.73 3.50 2.00
C MET A 151 20.61 2.76 3.33
N GLY A 152 21.64 2.79 4.17
CA GLY A 152 21.62 2.17 5.49
C GLY A 152 20.52 2.74 6.39
N LYS A 153 20.36 4.07 6.40
CA LYS A 153 19.29 4.74 7.14
C LYS A 153 17.90 4.25 6.70
N ARG A 154 17.64 4.14 5.38
CA ARG A 154 16.38 3.63 4.85
C ARG A 154 16.17 2.15 5.19
N PHE A 155 17.24 1.35 5.15
CA PHE A 155 17.19 -0.07 5.47
C PHE A 155 16.82 -0.31 6.94
N ILE A 156 17.47 0.40 7.88
CA ILE A 156 17.13 0.31 9.31
C ILE A 156 15.69 0.73 9.55
N LYS A 157 15.23 1.83 8.94
CA LYS A 157 13.83 2.27 9.04
C LYS A 157 12.88 1.20 8.51
N HIS A 158 13.20 0.58 7.38
CA HIS A 158 12.39 -0.48 6.77
C HIS A 158 12.27 -1.69 7.70
N ILE A 159 13.38 -2.17 8.27
CA ILE A 159 13.37 -3.33 9.19
C ILE A 159 12.54 -3.03 10.45
N LEU A 160 12.68 -1.84 11.04
CA LEU A 160 11.93 -1.46 12.23
C LEU A 160 10.42 -1.38 11.98
N CYS A 161 10.01 -0.91 10.80
CA CYS A 161 8.59 -0.82 10.42
C CYS A 161 8.01 -2.14 9.93
N ASN A 162 8.85 -3.09 9.50
CA ASN A 162 8.45 -4.39 8.96
C ASN A 162 9.23 -5.51 9.65
N PRO A 163 8.96 -5.78 10.93
CA PRO A 163 9.71 -6.78 11.68
C PRO A 163 9.45 -8.19 11.13
N LEU A 164 10.51 -8.99 11.07
CA LEU A 164 10.46 -10.36 10.59
C LEU A 164 9.76 -11.26 11.62
N ILE A 165 9.00 -12.26 11.14
CA ILE A 165 8.37 -13.31 11.95
C ILE A 165 9.24 -14.57 11.99
N SER A 166 9.95 -14.86 10.89
CA SER A 166 10.71 -16.11 10.76
C SER A 166 11.98 -16.09 11.62
N GLU A 167 12.04 -16.96 12.63
CA GLU A 167 13.21 -17.12 13.49
C GLU A 167 14.49 -17.41 12.70
N LYS A 168 14.39 -18.22 11.65
CA LYS A 168 15.53 -18.56 10.78
C LYS A 168 16.12 -17.32 10.13
N LYS A 169 15.26 -16.46 9.56
CA LYS A 169 15.70 -15.21 8.91
C LYS A 169 16.26 -14.23 9.93
N ILE A 170 15.67 -14.15 11.12
CA ILE A 170 16.18 -13.29 12.20
C ILE A 170 17.60 -13.72 12.60
N LYS A 171 17.85 -15.03 12.76
CA LYS A 171 19.18 -15.56 13.06
C LYS A 171 20.19 -15.30 11.95
N GLU A 172 19.77 -15.42 10.67
CA GLU A 172 20.61 -15.06 9.52
C GLU A 172 21.04 -13.58 9.57
N TYR A 173 20.10 -12.67 9.89
CA TYR A 173 20.42 -11.25 10.03
C TYR A 173 21.37 -10.95 11.20
N TYR A 174 21.22 -11.64 12.33
CA TYR A 174 22.16 -11.50 13.44
C TYR A 174 23.56 -11.96 13.07
N GLY A 175 23.69 -13.10 12.38
CA GLY A 175 24.99 -13.58 11.92
C GLY A 175 25.67 -12.69 10.86
N LEU A 176 24.92 -11.79 10.19
CA LEU A 176 25.49 -10.78 9.28
C LEU A 176 25.98 -9.52 10.01
N THR A 177 25.58 -9.33 11.27
CA THR A 177 25.92 -8.14 12.06
C THR A 177 26.97 -8.39 13.12
N GLU A 178 27.33 -9.63 13.41
CA GLU A 178 28.49 -10.06 14.22
C GLU A 178 29.77 -10.02 13.37
#